data_3db15e0ac731ede63ac3e2abadc3acf6
#
_entry.id   3db15e0ac731ede63ac3e2abadc3acf6
#
_cell.length_a   1.000
_cell.length_b   1.000
_cell.length_c   1.000
_cell.angle_alpha   90.00
_cell.angle_beta   90.00
_cell.angle_gamma   90.00
#
_symmetry.space_group_name_H-M   'P 1'
#
loop_
_entity.id
_entity.type
_entity.pdbx_description
1 polymer ?
#
loop_
_entity_poly.entity_id
_entity_poly.type
_entity_poly.pdbx_seq_one_letter_code
_entity_poly.pdbx_strand_id
1 'polypeptide(L)'
;MGYQVLVPVSTYDRLNPLEGEAIDLKTYQHVRENSLTLYGFANDEERDVFLLLIDRVSGIGPAIAMAVLSGLEVKMFKQAVVNGDAAGLSAVKGIGKKTAERIILELKDKVGVVQIWEETGDRTDAARDAEMGLIALGFKQADARKSVDRALKANPGAESAEIIRSGLRGI
;
A
#
# COMPACT_ATOMS: atom_id res chain seq x y z
N MET A 1 5.62 30.60 3.85
CA MET A 1 6.10 29.45 4.65
C MET A 1 6.02 28.23 3.75
N GLY A 2 7.06 27.44 3.66
CA GLY A 2 7.12 26.23 2.82
C GLY A 2 7.46 25.01 3.65
N TYR A 3 7.05 23.83 3.17
CA TYR A 3 7.41 22.54 3.74
C TYR A 3 8.25 21.75 2.74
N GLN A 4 9.29 21.10 3.22
CA GLN A 4 10.05 20.14 2.45
C GLN A 4 9.41 18.76 2.67
N VAL A 5 8.98 18.12 1.58
CA VAL A 5 8.40 16.77 1.62
C VAL A 5 9.27 15.84 0.78
N LEU A 6 9.74 14.75 1.37
CA LEU A 6 10.50 13.72 0.67
C LEU A 6 9.52 12.72 0.05
N VAL A 7 9.64 12.49 -1.25
CA VAL A 7 8.77 11.56 -1.99
C VAL A 7 9.61 10.45 -2.64
N PRO A 8 9.08 9.23 -2.82
CA PRO A 8 9.72 8.21 -3.64
C PRO A 8 9.90 8.69 -5.07
N VAL A 9 10.95 8.23 -5.76
CA VAL A 9 11.20 8.58 -7.16
C VAL A 9 10.01 8.17 -8.04
N SER A 10 9.45 6.98 -7.80
CA SER A 10 8.24 6.50 -8.49
C SER A 10 7.03 7.43 -8.31
N THR A 11 6.84 7.98 -7.12
CA THR A 11 5.80 8.97 -6.83
C THR A 11 6.06 10.27 -7.59
N TYR A 12 7.29 10.76 -7.57
CA TYR A 12 7.67 11.98 -8.29
C TYR A 12 7.45 11.83 -9.81
N ASP A 13 7.91 10.74 -10.40
CA ASP A 13 7.76 10.47 -11.83
C ASP A 13 6.29 10.34 -12.25
N ARG A 14 5.45 9.74 -11.40
CA ARG A 14 4.01 9.59 -11.64
C ARG A 14 3.27 10.91 -11.58
N LEU A 15 3.56 11.73 -10.58
CA LEU A 15 2.90 13.03 -10.38
C LEU A 15 3.42 14.08 -11.35
N ASN A 16 4.67 13.94 -11.80
CA ASN A 16 5.36 14.87 -12.70
C ASN A 16 5.08 16.36 -12.33
N PRO A 17 5.34 16.76 -11.07
CA PRO A 17 4.89 18.05 -10.56
C PRO A 17 5.58 19.20 -11.27
N LEU A 18 4.79 20.18 -11.70
CA LEU A 18 5.30 21.42 -12.26
C LEU A 18 5.29 22.53 -11.18
N GLU A 19 6.24 23.45 -11.29
CA GLU A 19 6.30 24.59 -10.38
C GLU A 19 5.02 25.45 -10.50
N GLY A 20 4.39 25.72 -9.36
CA GLY A 20 3.15 26.49 -9.27
C GLY A 20 1.87 25.67 -9.40
N GLU A 21 1.94 24.38 -9.71
CA GLU A 21 0.78 23.50 -9.71
C GLU A 21 0.46 22.98 -8.31
N ALA A 22 -0.84 22.85 -8.03
CA ALA A 22 -1.31 22.19 -6.83
C ALA A 22 -1.24 20.66 -6.99
N ILE A 23 -0.60 20.01 -6.03
CA ILE A 23 -0.55 18.54 -5.96
C ILE A 23 -1.14 18.07 -4.63
N ASP A 24 -1.76 16.90 -4.63
CA ASP A 24 -2.22 16.22 -3.42
C ASP A 24 -1.29 15.06 -3.07
N LEU A 25 -0.83 15.02 -1.82
CA LEU A 25 0.06 13.98 -1.32
C LEU A 25 -0.50 13.41 -0.03
N LYS A 26 -0.49 12.08 0.08
CA LYS A 26 -0.66 11.42 1.38
C LYS A 26 0.63 11.55 2.15
N THR A 27 0.59 12.15 3.33
CA THR A 27 1.81 12.44 4.09
C THR A 27 1.95 11.59 5.34
N TYR A 28 3.21 11.35 5.71
CA TYR A 28 3.60 10.79 7.00
C TYR A 28 4.64 11.68 7.64
N GLN A 29 4.41 12.07 8.88
CA GLN A 29 5.33 12.89 9.66
C GLN A 29 6.17 11.99 10.58
N HIS A 30 7.47 11.93 10.31
CA HIS A 30 8.42 11.21 11.13
C HIS A 30 9.06 12.18 12.12
N VAL A 31 8.76 11.99 13.40
CA VAL A 31 9.29 12.82 14.49
C VAL A 31 10.41 12.07 15.19
N ARG A 32 11.55 12.72 15.33
CA ARG A 32 12.68 12.30 16.17
C ARG A 32 12.99 13.43 17.16
N GLU A 33 13.80 13.13 18.16
CA GLU A 33 14.18 14.08 19.20
C GLU A 33 14.66 15.44 18.64
N ASN A 34 15.43 15.41 17.55
CA ASN A 34 16.05 16.60 16.96
C ASN A 34 15.66 16.87 15.51
N SER A 35 14.65 16.18 14.97
CA SER A 35 14.23 16.35 13.57
C SER A 35 12.78 15.99 13.34
N LEU A 36 12.18 16.73 12.42
CA LEU A 36 10.85 16.45 11.88
C LEU A 36 10.99 16.33 10.37
N THR A 37 10.64 15.18 9.84
CA THR A 37 10.72 14.91 8.40
C THR A 37 9.34 14.53 7.88
N LEU A 38 8.93 15.18 6.78
CA LEU A 38 7.71 14.83 6.07
C LEU A 38 8.03 13.93 4.88
N TYR A 39 7.32 12.81 4.80
CA TYR A 39 7.33 11.91 3.66
C TYR A 39 5.98 12.01 2.95
N GLY A 40 6.00 12.03 1.60
CA GLY A 40 4.81 12.15 0.78
C GLY A 40 4.68 11.00 -0.21
N PHE A 41 3.46 10.61 -0.50
CA PHE A 41 3.11 9.47 -1.34
C PHE A 41 1.97 9.86 -2.27
N ALA A 42 1.90 9.26 -3.46
CA ALA A 42 0.85 9.52 -4.43
C ALA A 42 -0.52 9.00 -3.97
N ASN A 43 -0.53 7.94 -3.17
CA ASN A 43 -1.76 7.29 -2.70
C ASN A 43 -1.56 6.60 -1.34
N ASP A 44 -2.66 6.11 -0.77
CA ASP A 44 -2.64 5.42 0.51
C ASP A 44 -1.89 4.09 0.47
N GLU A 45 -1.86 3.38 -0.66
CA GLU A 45 -1.12 2.11 -0.77
C GLU A 45 0.39 2.29 -0.62
N GLU A 46 0.96 3.32 -1.25
CA GLU A 46 2.39 3.65 -1.08
C GLU A 46 2.70 4.00 0.36
N ARG A 47 1.85 4.82 0.99
CA ARG A 47 1.99 5.19 2.40
C ARG A 47 1.89 3.97 3.32
N ASP A 48 0.94 3.10 3.08
CA ASP A 48 0.70 1.91 3.92
C ASP A 48 1.86 0.91 3.80
N VAL A 49 2.43 0.72 2.61
CA VAL A 49 3.65 -0.10 2.44
C VAL A 49 4.84 0.55 3.15
N PHE A 50 4.99 1.87 3.07
CA PHE A 50 6.04 2.58 3.81
C PHE A 50 5.92 2.35 5.32
N LEU A 51 4.72 2.56 5.87
CA LEU A 51 4.44 2.35 7.30
C LEU A 51 4.65 0.89 7.71
N LEU A 52 4.18 -0.04 6.90
CA LEU A 52 4.38 -1.47 7.13
C LEU A 52 5.87 -1.83 7.24
N LEU A 53 6.70 -1.28 6.35
CA LEU A 53 8.14 -1.52 6.37
C LEU A 53 8.79 -0.97 7.64
N ILE A 54 8.52 0.28 8.01
CA ILE A 54 9.16 0.92 9.15
C ILE A 54 8.66 0.41 10.50
N ASP A 55 7.40 -0.03 10.59
CA ASP A 55 6.77 -0.46 11.84
C ASP A 55 6.91 -1.97 12.09
N ARG A 56 7.03 -2.77 11.02
CA ARG A 56 6.94 -4.22 11.11
C ARG A 56 8.22 -4.95 10.81
N VAL A 57 9.19 -4.29 10.14
CA VAL A 57 10.45 -4.96 9.77
C VAL A 57 11.61 -4.38 10.56
N SER A 58 12.23 -5.23 11.37
CA SER A 58 13.34 -4.83 12.24
C SER A 58 14.53 -4.29 11.43
N GLY A 59 15.06 -3.13 11.83
CA GLY A 59 16.20 -2.49 11.18
C GLY A 59 15.88 -1.82 9.85
N ILE A 60 14.60 -1.73 9.46
CA ILE A 60 14.15 -0.93 8.32
C ILE A 60 13.72 0.44 8.84
N GLY A 61 14.42 1.47 8.40
CA GLY A 61 14.05 2.86 8.65
C GLY A 61 13.47 3.51 7.39
N PRO A 62 13.04 4.79 7.52
CA PRO A 62 12.45 5.53 6.41
C PRO A 62 13.31 5.53 5.14
N ALA A 63 14.64 5.63 5.25
CA ALA A 63 15.53 5.64 4.09
C ALA A 63 15.44 4.35 3.25
N ILE A 64 15.38 3.19 3.90
CA ILE A 64 15.25 1.90 3.23
C ILE A 64 13.83 1.74 2.66
N ALA A 65 12.80 2.11 3.41
CA ALA A 65 11.42 2.08 2.94
C ALA A 65 11.22 2.97 1.69
N MET A 66 11.80 4.16 1.68
CA MET A 66 11.80 5.06 0.51
C MET A 66 12.56 4.46 -0.68
N ALA A 67 13.68 3.75 -0.45
CA ALA A 67 14.41 3.07 -1.51
C ALA A 67 13.59 1.93 -2.13
N VAL A 68 12.85 1.15 -1.32
CA VAL A 68 11.93 0.13 -1.81
C VAL A 68 10.89 0.74 -2.74
N LEU A 69 10.18 1.77 -2.28
CA LEU A 69 9.12 2.43 -3.05
C LEU A 69 9.65 3.20 -4.27
N SER A 70 10.91 3.62 -4.27
CA SER A 70 11.55 4.25 -5.42
C SER A 70 12.00 3.25 -6.48
N GLY A 71 12.30 2.01 -6.09
CA GLY A 71 12.83 0.98 -6.96
C GLY A 71 11.81 -0.05 -7.44
N LEU A 72 10.68 -0.17 -6.76
CA LEU A 72 9.61 -1.13 -7.08
C LEU A 72 8.24 -0.48 -6.96
N GLU A 73 7.38 -0.78 -7.91
CA GLU A 73 5.95 -0.49 -7.73
C GLU A 73 5.37 -1.32 -6.59
N VAL A 74 4.35 -0.79 -5.90
CA VAL A 74 3.70 -1.46 -4.76
C VAL A 74 3.24 -2.87 -5.11
N LYS A 75 2.65 -3.06 -6.29
CA LYS A 75 2.20 -4.38 -6.78
C LYS A 75 3.37 -5.37 -6.87
N MET A 76 4.49 -4.94 -7.46
CA MET A 76 5.69 -5.76 -7.61
C MET A 76 6.32 -6.11 -6.27
N PHE A 77 6.37 -5.14 -5.35
CA PHE A 77 6.84 -5.38 -3.98
C PHE A 77 5.98 -6.44 -3.26
N LYS A 78 4.66 -6.29 -3.30
CA LYS A 78 3.72 -7.25 -2.69
C LYS A 78 3.92 -8.66 -3.27
N GLN A 79 4.02 -8.79 -4.59
CA GLN A 79 4.27 -10.06 -5.26
C GLN A 79 5.62 -10.68 -4.86
N ALA A 80 6.68 -9.88 -4.78
CA ALA A 80 8.00 -10.36 -4.36
C ALA A 80 7.96 -10.91 -2.92
N VAL A 81 7.26 -10.26 -2.01
CA VAL A 81 7.09 -10.75 -0.63
C VAL A 81 6.29 -12.05 -0.61
N VAL A 82 5.14 -12.12 -1.28
CA VAL A 82 4.29 -13.32 -1.37
C VAL A 82 5.09 -14.51 -1.91
N ASN A 83 5.78 -14.31 -3.04
CA ASN A 83 6.55 -15.34 -3.71
C ASN A 83 7.88 -15.70 -3.00
N GLY A 84 8.32 -14.87 -2.06
CA GLY A 84 9.63 -15.05 -1.41
C GLY A 84 10.81 -14.68 -2.31
N ASP A 85 10.59 -13.76 -3.24
CA ASP A 85 11.60 -13.32 -4.22
C ASP A 85 12.58 -12.31 -3.60
N ALA A 86 13.55 -12.85 -2.85
CA ALA A 86 14.62 -12.04 -2.27
C ALA A 86 15.55 -11.44 -3.35
N ALA A 87 15.68 -12.10 -4.51
CA ALA A 87 16.48 -11.60 -5.61
C ALA A 87 15.88 -10.33 -6.21
N GLY A 88 14.57 -10.34 -6.48
CA GLY A 88 13.83 -9.18 -6.97
C GLY A 88 13.90 -7.99 -6.01
N LEU A 89 13.75 -8.22 -4.70
CA LEU A 89 13.90 -7.17 -3.70
C LEU A 89 15.33 -6.64 -3.60
N SER A 90 16.33 -7.51 -3.68
CA SER A 90 17.74 -7.11 -3.59
C SER A 90 18.28 -6.39 -4.83
N ALA A 91 17.54 -6.40 -5.94
CA ALA A 91 17.85 -5.61 -7.13
C ALA A 91 17.64 -4.10 -6.89
N VAL A 92 16.86 -3.73 -5.88
CA VAL A 92 16.65 -2.34 -5.50
C VAL A 92 17.94 -1.78 -4.87
N LYS A 93 18.41 -0.64 -5.40
CA LYS A 93 19.60 0.03 -4.91
C LYS A 93 19.49 0.36 -3.41
N GLY A 94 20.43 -0.11 -2.62
CA GLY A 94 20.45 0.10 -1.17
C GLY A 94 19.81 -1.04 -0.36
N ILE A 95 19.27 -2.06 -1.03
CA ILE A 95 18.72 -3.25 -0.38
C ILE A 95 19.64 -4.44 -0.64
N GLY A 96 20.37 -4.86 0.39
CA GLY A 96 21.19 -6.05 0.31
C GLY A 96 20.38 -7.34 0.47
N LYS A 97 20.96 -8.49 0.08
CA LYS A 97 20.34 -9.80 0.18
C LYS A 97 19.76 -10.08 1.58
N LYS A 98 20.54 -9.80 2.65
CA LYS A 98 20.09 -10.00 4.03
C LYS A 98 18.89 -9.13 4.40
N THR A 99 18.83 -7.90 3.88
CA THR A 99 17.70 -6.98 4.11
C THR A 99 16.46 -7.50 3.38
N ALA A 100 16.61 -7.93 2.12
CA ALA A 100 15.53 -8.52 1.33
C ALA A 100 14.94 -9.78 1.99
N GLU A 101 15.81 -10.70 2.42
CA GLU A 101 15.41 -11.92 3.14
C GLU A 101 14.65 -11.58 4.45
N ARG A 102 15.12 -10.58 5.19
CA ARG A 102 14.45 -10.11 6.42
C ARG A 102 13.08 -9.53 6.14
N ILE A 103 12.95 -8.66 5.12
CA ILE A 103 11.66 -8.10 4.71
C ILE A 103 10.67 -9.23 4.43
N ILE A 104 11.07 -10.21 3.64
CA ILE A 104 10.22 -11.36 3.30
C ILE A 104 9.83 -12.14 4.54
N LEU A 105 10.81 -12.51 5.37
CA LEU A 105 10.58 -13.32 6.56
C LEU A 105 9.60 -12.63 7.51
N GLU A 106 9.92 -11.39 7.91
CA GLU A 106 9.12 -10.67 8.91
C GLU A 106 7.73 -10.28 8.41
N LEU A 107 7.55 -10.02 7.10
CA LEU A 107 6.23 -9.73 6.54
C LEU A 107 5.41 -11.01 6.32
N LYS A 108 6.03 -12.13 5.95
CA LYS A 108 5.34 -13.43 5.84
C LYS A 108 4.88 -13.97 7.20
N ASP A 109 5.68 -13.78 8.25
CA ASP A 109 5.33 -14.22 9.60
C ASP A 109 4.18 -13.40 10.22
N LYS A 110 3.88 -12.22 9.68
CA LYS A 110 2.72 -11.43 10.10
C LYS A 110 1.45 -12.01 9.47
N VAL A 111 0.86 -12.97 10.15
CA VAL A 111 -0.42 -13.59 9.77
C VAL A 111 -1.43 -12.49 9.38
N GLY A 112 -1.88 -12.56 8.15
CA GLY A 112 -2.83 -11.59 7.57
C GLY A 112 -2.24 -10.61 6.55
N VAL A 113 -0.97 -10.20 6.63
CA VAL A 113 -0.38 -9.28 5.64
C VAL A 113 -0.30 -9.95 4.27
N VAL A 114 0.26 -11.15 4.23
CA VAL A 114 0.41 -11.91 2.98
C VAL A 114 -0.96 -12.39 2.47
N GLN A 115 -1.83 -12.88 3.36
CA GLN A 115 -3.19 -13.26 2.99
C GLN A 115 -3.99 -12.10 2.40
N ILE A 116 -3.90 -10.91 3.01
CA ILE A 116 -4.54 -9.70 2.46
C ILE A 116 -3.97 -9.39 1.07
N TRP A 117 -2.66 -9.55 0.86
CA TRP A 117 -2.02 -9.27 -0.42
C TRP A 117 -2.31 -10.33 -1.50
N GLU A 118 -2.31 -11.62 -1.13
CA GLU A 118 -2.71 -12.71 -2.04
C GLU A 118 -4.16 -12.55 -2.51
N GLU A 119 -5.01 -12.12 -1.58
CA GLU A 119 -6.42 -11.96 -1.84
C GLU A 119 -6.77 -10.61 -2.49
N THR A 120 -5.93 -9.56 -2.35
CA THR A 120 -6.14 -8.23 -2.95
C THR A 120 -5.37 -8.03 -4.27
N GLY A 121 -4.65 -9.02 -4.73
CA GLY A 121 -3.69 -8.93 -5.85
C GLY A 121 -4.24 -8.39 -7.17
N ASP A 122 -5.55 -8.22 -7.31
CA ASP A 122 -6.20 -7.67 -8.51
C ASP A 122 -7.47 -6.85 -8.20
N ARG A 123 -7.60 -6.36 -6.93
CA ARG A 123 -8.79 -5.57 -6.57
C ARG A 123 -8.67 -4.14 -7.04
N THR A 124 -9.69 -3.68 -7.76
CA THR A 124 -9.83 -2.29 -8.16
C THR A 124 -10.04 -1.38 -6.95
N ASP A 125 -9.69 -0.09 -7.05
CA ASP A 125 -9.94 0.89 -6.00
C ASP A 125 -11.42 0.92 -5.61
N ALA A 126 -12.32 0.77 -6.60
CA ALA A 126 -13.76 0.64 -6.38
C ALA A 126 -14.16 -0.52 -5.45
N ALA A 127 -13.44 -1.65 -5.52
CA ALA A 127 -13.67 -2.80 -4.64
C ALA A 127 -13.24 -2.51 -3.19
N ARG A 128 -12.15 -1.80 -3.01
CA ARG A 128 -11.65 -1.41 -1.68
C ARG A 128 -12.58 -0.40 -1.02
N ASP A 129 -12.96 0.64 -1.76
CA ASP A 129 -13.90 1.64 -1.30
C ASP A 129 -15.24 1.02 -0.90
N ALA A 130 -15.71 0.05 -1.68
CA ALA A 130 -16.93 -0.68 -1.38
C ALA A 130 -16.80 -1.55 -0.12
N GLU A 131 -15.68 -2.24 0.08
CA GLU A 131 -15.42 -3.03 1.29
C GLU A 131 -15.38 -2.12 2.52
N MET A 132 -14.66 -0.99 2.46
CA MET A 132 -14.61 -0.02 3.53
C MET A 132 -15.99 0.59 3.82
N GLY A 133 -16.76 0.90 2.79
CA GLY A 133 -18.12 1.39 2.93
C GLY A 133 -19.03 0.41 3.67
N LEU A 134 -18.97 -0.89 3.33
CA LEU A 134 -19.73 -1.92 4.01
C LEU A 134 -19.30 -2.11 5.48
N ILE A 135 -18.01 -2.03 5.76
CA ILE A 135 -17.48 -2.08 7.15
C ILE A 135 -17.98 -0.87 7.95
N ALA A 136 -17.98 0.32 7.36
CA ALA A 136 -18.50 1.54 7.99
C ALA A 136 -20.02 1.44 8.28
N LEU A 137 -20.76 0.67 7.49
CA LEU A 137 -22.17 0.34 7.73
C LEU A 137 -22.39 -0.77 8.77
N GLY A 138 -21.33 -1.27 9.41
CA GLY A 138 -21.39 -2.22 10.52
C GLY A 138 -21.24 -3.68 10.12
N PHE A 139 -20.90 -3.99 8.87
CA PHE A 139 -20.62 -5.37 8.44
C PHE A 139 -19.26 -5.84 8.95
N LYS A 140 -19.16 -7.11 9.30
CA LYS A 140 -17.85 -7.73 9.58
C LYS A 140 -17.01 -7.76 8.31
N GLN A 141 -15.72 -7.56 8.43
CA GLN A 141 -14.80 -7.51 7.29
C GLN A 141 -14.93 -8.74 6.36
N ALA A 142 -15.05 -9.95 6.93
CA ALA A 142 -15.22 -11.17 6.15
C ALA A 142 -16.51 -11.20 5.32
N ASP A 143 -17.60 -10.62 5.85
CA ASP A 143 -18.89 -10.59 5.16
C ASP A 143 -18.93 -9.48 4.10
N ALA A 144 -18.39 -8.29 4.44
CA ALA A 144 -18.20 -7.19 3.50
C ALA A 144 -17.41 -7.66 2.27
N ARG A 145 -16.32 -8.37 2.50
CA ARG A 145 -15.46 -8.90 1.47
C ARG A 145 -16.18 -9.91 0.55
N LYS A 146 -16.87 -10.90 1.13
CA LYS A 146 -17.67 -11.87 0.35
C LYS A 146 -18.72 -11.18 -0.52
N SER A 147 -19.33 -10.12 0.00
CA SER A 147 -20.33 -9.34 -0.73
C SER A 147 -19.72 -8.58 -1.90
N VAL A 148 -18.57 -7.96 -1.70
CA VAL A 148 -17.79 -7.28 -2.76
C VAL A 148 -17.38 -8.28 -3.85
N ASP A 149 -16.82 -9.43 -3.47
CA ASP A 149 -16.39 -10.47 -4.42
C ASP A 149 -17.55 -11.01 -5.26
N ARG A 150 -18.72 -11.19 -4.64
CA ARG A 150 -19.95 -11.62 -5.34
C ARG A 150 -20.42 -10.56 -6.34
N ALA A 151 -20.40 -9.29 -5.94
CA ALA A 151 -20.80 -8.18 -6.81
C ALA A 151 -19.86 -8.04 -8.01
N LEU A 152 -18.54 -8.15 -7.81
CA LEU A 152 -17.54 -8.09 -8.89
C LEU A 152 -17.59 -9.28 -9.84
N LYS A 153 -17.94 -10.48 -9.34
CA LYS A 153 -18.19 -11.64 -10.21
C LYS A 153 -19.38 -11.44 -11.14
N ALA A 154 -20.41 -10.72 -10.66
CA ALA A 154 -21.58 -10.39 -11.45
C ALA A 154 -21.32 -9.23 -12.42
N ASN A 155 -20.54 -8.23 -12.03
CA ASN A 155 -20.16 -7.07 -12.83
C ASN A 155 -18.71 -6.64 -12.54
N PRO A 156 -17.72 -7.11 -13.31
CA PRO A 156 -16.30 -6.83 -13.07
C PRO A 156 -15.90 -5.35 -13.20
N GLY A 157 -16.72 -4.52 -13.84
CA GLY A 157 -16.47 -3.10 -14.04
C GLY A 157 -17.34 -2.18 -13.17
N ALA A 158 -18.01 -2.71 -12.13
CA ALA A 158 -18.89 -1.93 -11.29
C ALA A 158 -18.13 -0.88 -10.45
N GLU A 159 -18.70 0.30 -10.33
CA GLU A 159 -18.22 1.33 -9.42
C GLU A 159 -18.52 0.98 -7.95
N SER A 160 -17.79 1.61 -7.01
CA SER A 160 -17.90 1.34 -5.57
C SER A 160 -19.34 1.43 -5.05
N ALA A 161 -20.10 2.44 -5.50
CA ALA A 161 -21.49 2.62 -5.11
C ALA A 161 -22.43 1.48 -5.59
N GLU A 162 -22.19 0.94 -6.77
CA GLU A 162 -22.93 -0.23 -7.29
C GLU A 162 -22.60 -1.51 -6.54
N ILE A 163 -21.31 -1.71 -6.22
CA ILE A 163 -20.82 -2.84 -5.44
C ILE A 163 -21.46 -2.83 -4.05
N ILE A 164 -21.47 -1.68 -3.36
CA ILE A 164 -22.12 -1.52 -2.05
C ILE A 164 -23.61 -1.85 -2.15
N ARG A 165 -24.31 -1.29 -3.13
CA ARG A 165 -25.74 -1.51 -3.31
C ARG A 165 -26.07 -2.98 -3.60
N SER A 166 -25.24 -3.64 -4.38
CA SER A 166 -25.37 -5.08 -4.67
C SER A 166 -25.06 -5.92 -3.42
N GLY A 167 -24.04 -5.53 -2.66
CA GLY A 167 -23.67 -6.18 -1.41
C GLY A 167 -24.80 -6.14 -0.37
N LEU A 168 -25.49 -5.01 -0.27
CA LEU A 168 -26.62 -4.84 0.66
C LEU A 168 -27.88 -5.66 0.27
N ARG A 169 -28.04 -6.04 -1.00
CA ARG A 169 -29.18 -6.84 -1.48
C ARG A 169 -29.00 -8.35 -1.29
N GLY A 170 -27.78 -8.78 -1.03
CA GLY A 170 -27.42 -10.20 -0.99
C GLY A 170 -27.21 -10.77 0.42
N ILE A 171 -27.64 -10.03 1.44
CA ILE A 171 -27.53 -10.42 2.85
C ILE A 171 -28.92 -10.70 3.44
#